data_976f29c73f3916b424830cb64ab99081
#
_entry.id   976f29c73f3916b424830cb64ab99081
#
_cell.length_a   1.000
_cell.length_b   1.000
_cell.length_c   1.000
_cell.angle_alpha   90.00
_cell.angle_beta   90.00
_cell.angle_gamma   90.00
#
_symmetry.space_group_name_H-M   'P 1'
#
loop_
_entity.id
_entity.type
_entity.pdbx_description
1 polymer ?
#
loop_
_entity_poly.entity_id
_entity_poly.type
_entity_poly.pdbx_seq_one_letter_code
_entity_poly.pdbx_strand_id
1 'polypeptide(L)'
;MNRKAFTLIELLVVVAIIGILAAVGVVAYNGYTEAAKKNATKANHTMVVKYIASELQKCNLGESMAMDTKLTCSAKLSGTTVGGSTDLSLKDKVKNPFYTDKNAVRNGGWYNGTNDRGYVNVWQSGSTITVITCYLYPCGSDSDRITSTVIIDD
;
A
#
# COMPACT_ATOMS: atom_id res chain seq x y z
N MET A 1 -35.95 51.25 -4.09
CA MET A 1 -35.28 49.94 -4.13
C MET A 1 -36.06 48.95 -3.30
N ASN A 2 -36.81 48.01 -3.92
CA ASN A 2 -37.52 46.97 -3.17
C ASN A 2 -36.51 45.93 -2.67
N ARG A 3 -36.17 45.97 -1.41
CA ARG A 3 -35.41 44.90 -0.74
C ARG A 3 -36.36 43.74 -0.46
N LYS A 4 -36.29 42.68 -1.27
CA LYS A 4 -36.98 41.42 -0.95
C LYS A 4 -36.26 40.82 0.26
N ALA A 5 -36.94 40.76 1.37
CA ALA A 5 -36.44 40.07 2.55
C ALA A 5 -36.71 38.58 2.43
N PHE A 6 -35.72 37.73 2.78
CA PHE A 6 -35.87 36.26 2.83
C PHE A 6 -36.91 35.90 3.90
N THR A 7 -37.77 34.95 3.59
CA THR A 7 -38.69 34.39 4.56
C THR A 7 -38.01 33.36 5.45
N LEU A 8 -38.44 33.21 6.68
CA LEU A 8 -37.90 32.26 7.65
C LEU A 8 -38.05 30.80 7.16
N ILE A 9 -39.15 30.52 6.44
CA ILE A 9 -39.44 29.20 5.87
C ILE A 9 -38.49 28.85 4.71
N GLU A 10 -38.12 29.81 3.84
CA GLU A 10 -37.15 29.59 2.78
C GLU A 10 -35.80 29.21 3.32
N LEU A 11 -35.35 29.86 4.39
CA LEU A 11 -34.07 29.51 5.05
C LEU A 11 -34.14 28.13 5.70
N LEU A 12 -35.25 27.80 6.37
CA LEU A 12 -35.43 26.53 7.06
C LEU A 12 -35.42 25.35 6.09
N VAL A 13 -36.08 25.45 4.94
CA VAL A 13 -36.09 24.41 3.91
C VAL A 13 -34.71 24.20 3.33
N VAL A 14 -33.96 25.26 3.04
CA VAL A 14 -32.60 25.17 2.50
C VAL A 14 -31.67 24.43 3.47
N VAL A 15 -31.67 24.80 4.76
CA VAL A 15 -30.79 24.11 5.73
C VAL A 15 -31.20 22.67 5.96
N ALA A 16 -32.51 22.36 5.90
CA ALA A 16 -32.97 20.96 5.98
C ALA A 16 -32.46 20.12 4.81
N ILE A 17 -32.54 20.62 3.58
CA ILE A 17 -32.04 19.93 2.37
C ILE A 17 -30.53 19.75 2.45
N ILE A 18 -29.77 20.79 2.80
CA ILE A 18 -28.31 20.70 2.96
C ILE A 18 -27.95 19.67 4.03
N GLY A 19 -28.67 19.63 5.15
CA GLY A 19 -28.46 18.66 6.23
C GLY A 19 -28.63 17.21 5.75
N ILE A 20 -29.68 16.92 4.98
CA ILE A 20 -29.90 15.58 4.42
C ILE A 20 -28.81 15.21 3.42
N LEU A 21 -28.46 16.11 2.49
CA LEU A 21 -27.44 15.85 1.48
C LEU A 21 -26.06 15.65 2.12
N ALA A 22 -25.71 16.43 3.13
CA ALA A 22 -24.47 16.29 3.87
C ALA A 22 -24.39 14.94 4.59
N ALA A 23 -25.47 14.49 5.23
CA ALA A 23 -25.49 13.20 5.93
C ALA A 23 -25.25 12.01 4.99
N VAL A 24 -25.91 11.99 3.83
CA VAL A 24 -25.72 10.94 2.81
C VAL A 24 -24.34 11.04 2.17
N GLY A 25 -23.90 12.26 1.87
CA GLY A 25 -22.59 12.51 1.25
C GLY A 25 -21.41 12.00 2.07
N VAL A 26 -21.41 12.20 3.39
CA VAL A 26 -20.32 11.75 4.28
C VAL A 26 -20.20 10.22 4.29
N VAL A 27 -21.32 9.49 4.34
CA VAL A 27 -21.30 8.02 4.36
C VAL A 27 -20.76 7.47 3.04
N ALA A 28 -21.23 8.00 1.91
CA ALA A 28 -20.76 7.59 0.59
C ALA A 28 -19.25 7.91 0.38
N TYR A 29 -18.81 9.09 0.83
CA TYR A 29 -17.40 9.49 0.74
C TYR A 29 -16.48 8.57 1.55
N ASN A 30 -16.86 8.20 2.78
CA ASN A 30 -16.08 7.29 3.62
C ASN A 30 -15.95 5.90 2.97
N GLY A 31 -17.02 5.36 2.39
CA GLY A 31 -16.99 4.09 1.65
C GLY A 31 -16.07 4.13 0.43
N TYR A 32 -16.13 5.22 -0.34
CA TYR A 32 -15.29 5.42 -1.51
C TYR A 32 -13.80 5.54 -1.14
N THR A 33 -13.47 6.33 -0.13
CA THR A 33 -12.07 6.52 0.30
C THR A 33 -11.48 5.23 0.85
N GLU A 34 -12.26 4.43 1.57
CA GLU A 34 -11.84 3.13 2.08
C GLU A 34 -11.55 2.15 0.92
N ALA A 35 -12.43 2.09 -0.08
CA ALA A 35 -12.22 1.27 -1.29
C ALA A 35 -10.98 1.72 -2.07
N ALA A 36 -10.77 3.04 -2.22
CA ALA A 36 -9.60 3.60 -2.87
C ALA A 36 -8.30 3.21 -2.16
N LYS A 37 -8.24 3.29 -0.83
CA LYS A 37 -7.08 2.87 -0.03
C LYS A 37 -6.77 1.38 -0.19
N LYS A 38 -7.80 0.52 -0.20
CA LYS A 38 -7.65 -0.93 -0.46
C LYS A 38 -7.05 -1.19 -1.85
N ASN A 39 -7.57 -0.54 -2.87
CA ASN A 39 -7.08 -0.69 -4.23
C ASN A 39 -5.64 -0.16 -4.39
N ALA A 40 -5.32 0.98 -3.78
CA ALA A 40 -3.95 1.50 -3.75
C ALA A 40 -2.98 0.53 -3.05
N THR A 41 -3.41 -0.11 -1.96
CA THR A 41 -2.60 -1.14 -1.26
C THR A 41 -2.33 -2.35 -2.17
N LYS A 42 -3.34 -2.83 -2.91
CA LYS A 42 -3.18 -3.92 -3.88
C LYS A 42 -2.25 -3.54 -5.03
N ALA A 43 -2.35 -2.30 -5.50
CA ALA A 43 -1.46 -1.77 -6.53
C ALA A 43 -0.01 -1.69 -6.03
N ASN A 44 0.22 -1.23 -4.80
CA ASN A 44 1.54 -1.23 -4.17
C ASN A 44 2.14 -2.63 -4.09
N HIS A 45 1.34 -3.65 -3.69
CA HIS A 45 1.79 -5.05 -3.68
C HIS A 45 2.29 -5.48 -5.07
N THR A 46 1.45 -5.32 -6.08
CA THR A 46 1.79 -5.71 -7.46
C THR A 46 3.04 -4.98 -7.98
N MET A 47 3.17 -3.70 -7.67
CA MET A 47 4.32 -2.89 -8.05
C MET A 47 5.60 -3.40 -7.38
N VAL A 48 5.58 -3.69 -6.07
CA VAL A 48 6.74 -4.21 -5.34
C VAL A 48 7.16 -5.58 -5.88
N VAL A 49 6.23 -6.49 -6.13
CA VAL A 49 6.53 -7.82 -6.72
C VAL A 49 7.21 -7.66 -8.07
N LYS A 50 6.67 -6.82 -8.97
CA LYS A 50 7.26 -6.54 -10.28
C LYS A 50 8.62 -5.87 -10.18
N TYR A 51 8.79 -4.95 -9.23
CA TYR A 51 10.06 -4.29 -8.97
C TYR A 51 11.13 -5.31 -8.58
N ILE A 52 10.84 -6.18 -7.61
CA ILE A 52 11.77 -7.23 -7.16
C ILE A 52 12.15 -8.13 -8.35
N ALA A 53 11.18 -8.62 -9.11
CA ALA A 53 11.43 -9.48 -10.26
C ALA A 53 12.30 -8.79 -11.32
N SER A 54 12.00 -7.53 -11.66
CA SER A 54 12.78 -6.77 -12.66
C SER A 54 14.20 -6.46 -12.19
N GLU A 55 14.40 -6.17 -10.91
CA GLU A 55 15.73 -5.88 -10.37
C GLU A 55 16.59 -7.15 -10.27
N LEU A 56 16.00 -8.30 -9.95
CA LEU A 56 16.71 -9.59 -9.97
C LEU A 56 17.12 -9.99 -11.39
N GLN A 57 16.33 -9.65 -12.40
CA GLN A 57 16.72 -9.90 -13.80
C GLN A 57 17.99 -9.12 -14.19
N LYS A 58 18.25 -7.96 -13.63
CA LYS A 58 19.52 -7.24 -13.86
C LYS A 58 20.71 -8.07 -13.38
N CYS A 59 20.58 -8.72 -12.23
CA CYS A 59 21.61 -9.64 -11.73
C CYS A 59 21.84 -10.82 -12.67
N ASN A 60 20.76 -11.40 -13.22
CA ASN A 60 20.85 -12.51 -14.17
C ASN A 60 21.47 -12.09 -15.51
N LEU A 61 21.37 -10.81 -15.88
CA LEU A 61 22.01 -10.21 -17.06
C LEU A 61 23.48 -9.83 -16.83
N GLY A 62 24.02 -10.09 -15.64
CA GLY A 62 25.43 -9.86 -15.32
C GLY A 62 25.73 -8.51 -14.68
N GLU A 63 24.72 -7.73 -14.29
CA GLU A 63 24.96 -6.53 -13.50
C GLU A 63 25.50 -6.89 -12.11
N SER A 64 26.44 -6.11 -11.61
CA SER A 64 27.02 -6.32 -10.28
C SER A 64 26.11 -5.83 -9.14
N MET A 65 25.26 -4.84 -9.43
CA MET A 65 24.37 -4.17 -8.48
C MET A 65 22.97 -4.03 -9.05
N ALA A 66 21.97 -4.11 -8.18
CA ALA A 66 20.56 -3.88 -8.49
C ALA A 66 19.90 -3.03 -7.38
N MET A 67 18.61 -2.74 -7.49
CA MET A 67 17.81 -2.03 -6.49
C MET A 67 18.45 -0.68 -6.07
N ASP A 68 18.70 0.20 -7.05
CA ASP A 68 19.36 1.50 -6.82
C ASP A 68 20.70 1.35 -6.07
N THR A 69 21.50 0.36 -6.45
CA THR A 69 22.79 0.01 -5.80
C THR A 69 22.69 -0.51 -4.36
N LYS A 70 21.50 -0.87 -3.90
CA LYS A 70 21.28 -1.41 -2.55
C LYS A 70 21.45 -2.92 -2.48
N LEU A 71 21.38 -3.62 -3.61
CA LEU A 71 21.58 -5.07 -3.71
C LEU A 71 22.85 -5.38 -4.49
N THR A 72 23.80 -6.05 -3.84
CA THR A 72 24.93 -6.68 -4.54
C THR A 72 24.46 -8.02 -5.09
N CYS A 73 24.56 -8.23 -6.41
CA CYS A 73 24.00 -9.40 -7.07
C CYS A 73 24.61 -10.73 -6.61
N SER A 74 25.91 -10.76 -6.27
CA SER A 74 26.55 -11.95 -5.68
C SER A 74 26.02 -12.34 -4.29
N ALA A 75 25.33 -11.43 -3.61
CA ALA A 75 24.74 -11.66 -2.30
C ALA A 75 23.22 -11.88 -2.34
N LYS A 76 22.61 -12.01 -3.53
CA LYS A 76 21.15 -12.12 -3.69
C LYS A 76 20.52 -13.29 -2.93
N LEU A 77 21.27 -14.38 -2.71
CA LEU A 77 20.83 -15.56 -1.96
C LEU A 77 21.13 -15.48 -0.45
N SER A 78 21.83 -14.45 0.01
CA SER A 78 22.26 -14.33 1.41
C SER A 78 21.18 -13.74 2.30
N GLY A 79 20.52 -14.58 3.06
CA GLY A 79 19.63 -14.20 4.16
C GLY A 79 18.45 -13.32 3.73
N THR A 80 18.33 -12.13 4.34
CA THR A 80 17.24 -11.16 4.09
C THR A 80 17.66 -10.02 3.15
N THR A 81 18.72 -10.21 2.36
CA THR A 81 19.36 -9.13 1.59
C THR A 81 18.42 -8.47 0.60
N VAL A 82 17.66 -9.26 -0.16
CA VAL A 82 16.70 -8.72 -1.14
C VAL A 82 15.59 -7.92 -0.46
N GLY A 83 15.05 -8.42 0.66
CA GLY A 83 14.02 -7.70 1.41
C GLY A 83 14.51 -6.36 1.93
N GLY A 84 15.71 -6.33 2.54
CA GLY A 84 16.32 -5.11 3.03
C GLY A 84 16.67 -4.11 1.92
N SER A 85 17.19 -4.60 0.79
CA SER A 85 17.48 -3.77 -0.37
C SER A 85 16.22 -3.20 -1.00
N THR A 86 15.13 -3.96 -1.05
CA THR A 86 13.82 -3.50 -1.53
C THR A 86 13.26 -2.38 -0.65
N ASP A 87 13.30 -2.57 0.68
CA ASP A 87 12.86 -1.55 1.64
C ASP A 87 13.64 -0.24 1.44
N LEU A 88 14.98 -0.33 1.41
CA LEU A 88 15.84 0.84 1.23
C LEU A 88 15.64 1.54 -0.13
N SER A 89 15.46 0.80 -1.20
CA SER A 89 15.31 1.36 -2.56
C SER A 89 13.95 2.02 -2.76
N LEU A 90 12.91 1.51 -2.11
CA LEU A 90 11.55 2.03 -2.21
C LEU A 90 11.18 2.96 -1.05
N LYS A 91 12.13 3.21 -0.13
CA LYS A 91 11.97 4.17 0.95
C LYS A 91 11.56 5.52 0.39
N ASP A 92 10.53 6.11 0.99
CA ASP A 92 9.95 7.40 0.60
C ASP A 92 9.31 7.48 -0.81
N LYS A 93 9.46 6.45 -1.64
CA LYS A 93 8.83 6.36 -2.97
C LYS A 93 7.43 5.77 -2.93
N VAL A 94 7.18 4.86 -1.97
CA VAL A 94 5.90 4.15 -1.85
C VAL A 94 5.33 4.38 -0.46
N LYS A 95 4.24 5.13 -0.39
CA LYS A 95 3.57 5.46 0.88
C LYS A 95 2.45 4.49 1.19
N ASN A 96 2.22 4.26 2.49
CA ASN A 96 1.11 3.45 2.96
C ASN A 96 -0.20 4.22 2.77
N PRO A 97 -1.21 3.68 2.05
CA PRO A 97 -2.47 4.38 1.80
C PRO A 97 -3.32 4.64 3.05
N PHE A 98 -3.10 3.87 4.12
CA PHE A 98 -3.81 4.04 5.40
C PHE A 98 -3.05 4.92 6.39
N TYR A 99 -1.72 4.94 6.29
CA TYR A 99 -0.81 5.73 7.13
C TYR A 99 0.13 6.52 6.24
N THR A 100 -0.34 7.64 5.73
CA THR A 100 0.33 8.41 4.65
C THR A 100 1.68 9.02 5.07
N ASP A 101 1.95 9.10 6.36
CA ASP A 101 3.24 9.48 6.95
C ASP A 101 4.26 8.32 6.96
N LYS A 102 3.83 7.08 6.69
CA LYS A 102 4.66 5.88 6.71
C LYS A 102 4.99 5.37 5.32
N ASN A 103 6.17 4.78 5.18
CA ASN A 103 6.52 4.01 4.00
C ASN A 103 5.70 2.72 3.95
N ALA A 104 5.32 2.28 2.74
CA ALA A 104 4.54 1.08 2.59
C ALA A 104 5.39 -0.19 2.68
N VAL A 105 6.63 -0.17 2.18
CA VAL A 105 7.49 -1.35 2.10
C VAL A 105 8.24 -1.56 3.42
N ARG A 106 8.34 -2.81 3.84
CA ARG A 106 9.09 -3.22 5.04
C ARG A 106 9.85 -4.51 4.76
N ASN A 107 11.09 -4.57 5.23
CA ASN A 107 11.84 -5.82 5.33
C ASN A 107 11.42 -6.55 6.61
N GLY A 108 10.91 -7.77 6.47
CA GLY A 108 10.56 -8.62 7.62
C GLY A 108 9.40 -9.54 7.35
N GLY A 109 9.20 -10.47 8.28
CA GLY A 109 8.11 -11.41 8.25
C GLY A 109 6.75 -10.75 8.51
N TRP A 110 5.71 -11.52 8.31
CA TRP A 110 4.34 -11.15 8.58
C TRP A 110 4.10 -10.91 10.08
N TYR A 111 3.53 -9.77 10.39
CA TYR A 111 3.04 -9.45 11.72
C TYR A 111 1.51 -9.52 11.71
N ASN A 112 0.92 -10.39 12.52
CA ASN A 112 -0.54 -10.57 12.66
C ASN A 112 -1.16 -9.42 13.48
N GLY A 113 -0.89 -8.19 13.09
CA GLY A 113 -1.33 -7.03 13.86
C GLY A 113 -2.27 -6.12 13.10
N THR A 114 -3.17 -5.48 13.83
CA THR A 114 -4.08 -4.45 13.33
C THR A 114 -3.35 -3.29 12.65
N ASN A 115 -2.06 -3.12 12.96
CA ASN A 115 -1.20 -2.06 12.44
C ASN A 115 -0.48 -2.41 11.12
N ASP A 116 -0.70 -3.62 10.56
CA ASP A 116 -0.04 -4.05 9.32
C ASP A 116 -0.80 -3.67 8.05
N ARG A 117 -1.94 -3.03 8.20
CA ARG A 117 -2.76 -2.62 7.08
C ARG A 117 -2.05 -1.62 6.18
N GLY A 118 -2.03 -1.92 4.88
CA GLY A 118 -1.39 -1.08 3.86
C GLY A 118 0.12 -1.28 3.73
N TYR A 119 0.73 -2.13 4.55
CA TYR A 119 2.15 -2.47 4.42
C TYR A 119 2.37 -3.65 3.47
N VAL A 120 3.46 -3.56 2.73
CA VAL A 120 4.01 -4.61 1.87
C VAL A 120 5.24 -5.16 2.58
N ASN A 121 5.09 -6.32 3.20
CA ASN A 121 6.15 -6.99 3.92
C ASN A 121 6.90 -7.92 2.95
N VAL A 122 8.21 -7.77 2.87
CA VAL A 122 9.08 -8.57 2.01
C VAL A 122 9.97 -9.43 2.88
N TRP A 123 9.88 -10.73 2.73
CA TRP A 123 10.68 -11.69 3.46
C TRP A 123 11.35 -12.66 2.51
N GLN A 124 12.61 -13.00 2.78
CA GLN A 124 13.40 -13.93 2.00
C GLN A 124 13.78 -15.16 2.84
N SER A 125 13.66 -16.33 2.24
CA SER A 125 14.15 -17.60 2.79
C SER A 125 14.84 -18.38 1.65
N GLY A 126 16.17 -18.40 1.68
CA GLY A 126 16.97 -18.98 0.59
C GLY A 126 16.69 -18.30 -0.74
N SER A 127 16.30 -19.06 -1.76
CA SER A 127 15.95 -18.56 -3.09
C SER A 127 14.51 -18.03 -3.21
N THR A 128 13.69 -18.14 -2.17
CA THR A 128 12.29 -17.72 -2.21
C THR A 128 12.09 -16.40 -1.50
N ILE A 129 11.55 -15.43 -2.22
CA ILE A 129 11.11 -14.15 -1.67
C ILE A 129 9.61 -14.19 -1.56
N THR A 130 9.08 -13.97 -0.36
CA THR A 130 7.65 -13.87 -0.10
C THR A 130 7.27 -12.42 0.15
N VAL A 131 6.29 -11.95 -0.58
CA VAL A 131 5.70 -10.62 -0.44
C VAL A 131 4.29 -10.78 0.09
N ILE A 132 4.00 -10.21 1.27
CA ILE A 132 2.70 -10.29 1.93
C ILE A 132 2.19 -8.88 2.20
N THR A 133 0.94 -8.62 1.83
CA THR A 133 0.31 -7.30 2.01
C THR A 133 -1.09 -7.45 2.57
N CYS A 134 -1.34 -6.81 3.70
CA CYS A 134 -2.68 -6.71 4.28
C CYS A 134 -3.43 -5.50 3.71
N TYR A 135 -4.63 -5.73 3.18
CA TYR A 135 -5.50 -4.67 2.65
C TYR A 135 -6.86 -4.59 3.37
N LEU A 136 -7.20 -5.59 4.21
CA LEU A 136 -8.40 -5.62 5.04
C LEU A 136 -8.05 -5.73 6.52
N TYR A 137 -8.88 -5.11 7.37
CA TYR A 137 -8.81 -5.27 8.81
C TYR A 137 -9.58 -6.55 9.22
N PRO A 138 -9.09 -7.37 10.16
CA PRO A 138 -7.96 -7.14 11.09
C PRO A 138 -6.59 -7.71 10.63
N CYS A 139 -6.39 -8.09 9.39
CA CYS A 139 -5.16 -8.70 8.88
C CYS A 139 -4.90 -10.14 9.39
N GLY A 140 -5.88 -10.79 9.97
CA GLY A 140 -5.72 -12.09 10.62
C GLY A 140 -5.90 -13.30 9.70
N SER A 141 -6.60 -13.14 8.58
CA SER A 141 -6.96 -14.24 7.68
C SER A 141 -6.33 -14.08 6.29
N ASP A 142 -6.30 -15.17 5.52
CA ASP A 142 -5.80 -15.15 4.14
C ASP A 142 -6.70 -14.30 3.21
N SER A 143 -7.97 -14.15 3.54
CA SER A 143 -8.90 -13.26 2.83
C SER A 143 -8.58 -11.77 3.00
N ASP A 144 -7.80 -11.41 4.03
CA ASP A 144 -7.47 -10.01 4.37
C ASP A 144 -6.18 -9.55 3.70
N ARG A 145 -5.45 -10.47 3.06
CA ARG A 145 -4.09 -10.25 2.53
C ARG A 145 -3.90 -10.81 1.13
N ILE A 146 -2.86 -10.33 0.47
CA ILE A 146 -2.34 -10.89 -0.78
C ILE A 146 -0.95 -11.41 -0.49
N THR A 147 -0.65 -12.61 -0.97
CA THR A 147 0.67 -13.23 -0.89
C THR A 147 1.15 -13.55 -2.30
N SER A 148 2.38 -13.16 -2.61
CA SER A 148 3.09 -13.51 -3.85
C SER A 148 4.49 -13.98 -3.53
N THR A 149 5.04 -14.82 -4.40
CA THR A 149 6.40 -15.32 -4.30
C THR A 149 7.19 -14.96 -5.54
N VAL A 150 8.46 -14.62 -5.35
CA VAL A 150 9.45 -14.43 -6.42
C VAL A 150 10.59 -15.39 -6.13
N ILE A 151 10.99 -16.17 -7.12
CA ILE A 151 12.11 -17.10 -7.01
C ILE A 151 13.37 -16.41 -7.55
N ILE A 152 14.46 -16.58 -6.83
CA ILE A 152 15.79 -16.14 -7.27
C ILE A 152 16.39 -17.29 -8.04
N ASP A 153 16.61 -17.08 -9.34
CA ASP A 153 17.34 -18.03 -10.18
C ASP A 153 18.84 -17.94 -9.87
N ASP A 154 19.52 -19.07 -9.91
CA ASP A 154 20.98 -19.19 -9.69
C ASP A 154 21.80 -18.57 -10.82
#